data_b1f9cb7ef3a5cb5048969efb9d784f29
#
_entry.id   b1f9cb7ef3a5cb5048969efb9d784f29
#
_cell.length_a   1.000
_cell.length_b   1.000
_cell.length_c   1.000
_cell.angle_alpha   90.00
_cell.angle_beta   90.00
_cell.angle_gamma   90.00
#
_symmetry.space_group_name_H-M   'P 1'
#
loop_
_entity.id
_entity.type
_entity.pdbx_description
1 polymer ?
#
loop_
_entity_poly.entity_id
_entity_poly.type
_entity_poly.pdbx_seq_one_letter_code
_entity_poly.pdbx_strand_id
1 'polypeptide(L)'
;MRILQLSWRRVILVAVVCLLGTPLVTASDEPTLTKEQIRQFLLTAKVVKSEHTKKGITEPWRLTLTDGTVTHDASFQAIDEHKPRMQLASGIELNFVDSYKYNIAAYQLAELLGLDDLVPLYVERKWKGDTGSLSWWLPVKMDEVERHKQKLTAPDPDAWNHQMYRVRVLDQLVYDNDPNLTNVLIGENWKIWRVDFTRAFRLSKDLRDPKDVEHCDRQLLEKLKALDGNEVAAKTKGYLTKDEVKAVMTRRDKIVALLQELIAKKGESEVLY
;
A
#
# COMPACT_ATOMS: atom_id res chain seq x y z
N MET A 1 89.02 -1.15 48.11
CA MET A 1 87.64 -0.66 47.92
C MET A 1 87.34 -0.57 46.43
N ARG A 2 86.69 -1.54 45.92
CA ARG A 2 86.31 -1.61 44.47
C ARG A 2 84.79 -1.54 44.40
N ILE A 3 84.30 -0.53 43.74
CA ILE A 3 82.84 -0.31 43.47
C ILE A 3 82.49 -1.04 42.16
N LEU A 4 81.60 -1.99 42.26
CA LEU A 4 81.02 -2.70 41.11
C LEU A 4 79.90 -1.84 40.50
N GLN A 5 80.03 -1.51 39.20
CA GLN A 5 78.98 -0.90 38.44
C GLN A 5 78.11 -2.01 37.84
N LEU A 6 76.81 -1.99 38.13
CA LEU A 6 75.80 -2.82 37.55
C LEU A 6 75.19 -2.10 36.38
N SER A 7 75.35 -2.66 35.16
CA SER A 7 74.71 -2.15 33.93
C SER A 7 73.31 -2.68 33.80
N TRP A 8 72.34 -1.79 33.76
CA TRP A 8 70.95 -2.12 33.46
C TRP A 8 70.71 -2.24 31.89
N ARG A 9 70.48 -3.45 31.42
CA ARG A 9 70.00 -3.67 30.06
C ARG A 9 68.50 -3.40 30.07
N ARG A 10 68.07 -2.36 29.34
CA ARG A 10 66.63 -2.12 29.01
C ARG A 10 66.15 -3.15 28.03
N VAL A 11 65.24 -4.01 28.44
CA VAL A 11 64.46 -4.88 27.57
C VAL A 11 63.25 -4.05 27.05
N ILE A 12 63.24 -3.71 25.76
CA ILE A 12 62.13 -3.09 25.09
C ILE A 12 61.15 -4.20 24.70
N LEU A 13 60.04 -4.28 25.39
CA LEU A 13 58.90 -5.15 25.05
C LEU A 13 58.09 -4.45 23.96
N VAL A 14 58.20 -4.95 22.71
CA VAL A 14 57.36 -4.51 21.61
C VAL A 14 56.03 -5.24 21.73
N ALA A 15 55.01 -4.55 22.22
CA ALA A 15 53.65 -5.03 22.21
C ALA A 15 53.07 -4.90 20.80
N VAL A 16 52.97 -6.03 20.08
CA VAL A 16 52.22 -6.10 18.82
C VAL A 16 50.74 -6.08 19.16
N VAL A 17 50.09 -4.93 18.97
CA VAL A 17 48.64 -4.81 19.04
C VAL A 17 48.05 -5.34 17.74
N CYS A 18 47.59 -6.59 17.75
CA CYS A 18 46.74 -7.11 16.69
C CYS A 18 45.37 -6.42 16.72
N LEU A 19 45.18 -5.39 15.93
CA LEU A 19 43.88 -4.83 15.62
C LEU A 19 43.09 -5.88 14.83
N LEU A 20 42.31 -6.71 15.54
CA LEU A 20 41.26 -7.50 14.94
C LEU A 20 40.19 -6.51 14.46
N GLY A 21 40.29 -6.13 13.17
CA GLY A 21 39.23 -5.42 12.47
C GLY A 21 37.99 -6.29 12.47
N THR A 22 36.99 -6.00 13.32
CA THR A 22 35.64 -6.53 13.15
C THR A 22 35.14 -6.04 11.80
N PRO A 23 34.71 -6.93 10.89
CA PRO A 23 34.05 -6.47 9.67
C PRO A 23 32.83 -5.66 10.11
N LEU A 24 32.77 -4.39 9.72
CA LEU A 24 31.52 -3.65 9.69
C LEU A 24 30.60 -4.47 8.78
N VAL A 25 29.62 -5.14 9.37
CA VAL A 25 28.47 -5.65 8.64
C VAL A 25 27.73 -4.40 8.12
N THR A 26 28.06 -4.04 6.88
CA THR A 26 27.24 -3.09 6.13
C THR A 26 25.86 -3.70 6.09
N ALA A 27 24.85 -2.93 6.54
CA ALA A 27 23.44 -3.27 6.33
C ALA A 27 23.33 -3.71 4.86
N SER A 28 22.94 -4.95 4.64
CA SER A 28 22.73 -5.48 3.29
C SER A 28 21.68 -4.57 2.66
N ASP A 29 22.06 -3.82 1.62
CA ASP A 29 21.09 -3.25 0.69
C ASP A 29 20.29 -4.44 0.17
N GLU A 30 19.08 -4.64 0.72
CA GLU A 30 18.15 -5.59 0.09
C GLU A 30 17.99 -5.12 -1.36
N PRO A 31 18.18 -6.00 -2.36
CA PRO A 31 18.08 -5.59 -3.74
C PRO A 31 16.71 -4.97 -3.96
N THR A 32 16.69 -3.70 -4.36
CA THR A 32 15.46 -2.99 -4.67
C THR A 32 14.79 -3.67 -5.87
N LEU A 33 13.86 -4.57 -5.61
CA LEU A 33 13.14 -5.30 -6.65
C LEU A 33 12.27 -4.33 -7.45
N THR A 34 12.27 -4.49 -8.76
CA THR A 34 11.30 -3.80 -9.63
C THR A 34 9.89 -4.33 -9.39
N LYS A 35 8.86 -3.56 -9.75
CA LYS A 35 7.45 -3.99 -9.64
C LYS A 35 7.21 -5.32 -10.36
N GLU A 36 7.82 -5.52 -11.53
CA GLU A 36 7.69 -6.79 -12.27
C GLU A 36 8.36 -7.95 -11.55
N GLN A 37 9.52 -7.74 -10.95
CA GLN A 37 10.18 -8.78 -10.12
C GLN A 37 9.34 -9.12 -8.88
N ILE A 38 8.74 -8.12 -8.22
CA ILE A 38 7.80 -8.34 -7.12
C ILE A 38 6.59 -9.15 -7.60
N ARG A 39 6.01 -8.80 -8.76
CA ARG A 39 4.88 -9.51 -9.37
C ARG A 39 5.22 -10.97 -9.62
N GLN A 40 6.35 -11.26 -10.26
CA GLN A 40 6.80 -12.62 -10.53
C GLN A 40 7.06 -13.39 -9.25
N PHE A 41 7.72 -12.77 -8.28
CA PHE A 41 7.94 -13.37 -6.96
C PHE A 41 6.63 -13.77 -6.28
N LEU A 42 5.66 -12.86 -6.21
CA LEU A 42 4.34 -13.14 -5.62
C LEU A 42 3.62 -14.28 -6.35
N LEU A 43 3.75 -14.37 -7.67
CA LEU A 43 3.13 -15.42 -8.49
C LEU A 43 3.78 -16.79 -8.33
N THR A 44 5.10 -16.85 -8.16
CA THR A 44 5.87 -18.09 -8.34
C THR A 44 6.62 -18.59 -7.10
N ALA A 45 7.00 -17.69 -6.17
CA ALA A 45 7.78 -18.05 -5.00
C ALA A 45 7.05 -19.06 -4.09
N LYS A 46 7.80 -19.99 -3.50
CA LYS A 46 7.26 -21.04 -2.64
C LYS A 46 6.84 -20.48 -1.28
N VAL A 47 5.66 -20.84 -0.79
CA VAL A 47 5.26 -20.57 0.59
C VAL A 47 6.02 -21.51 1.52
N VAL A 48 6.79 -20.97 2.45
CA VAL A 48 7.58 -21.72 3.43
C VAL A 48 7.05 -21.61 4.87
N LYS A 49 6.28 -20.54 5.14
CA LYS A 49 5.61 -20.35 6.44
C LYS A 49 4.25 -19.67 6.21
N SER A 50 3.30 -19.94 7.10
CA SER A 50 2.00 -19.26 7.12
C SER A 50 1.53 -19.06 8.55
N GLU A 51 0.97 -17.87 8.83
CA GLU A 51 0.37 -17.52 10.12
C GLU A 51 -0.84 -16.60 9.91
N HIS A 52 -1.85 -16.71 10.77
CA HIS A 52 -2.95 -15.76 10.78
C HIS A 52 -2.49 -14.42 11.35
N THR A 53 -2.91 -13.33 10.73
CA THR A 53 -2.72 -12.01 11.33
C THR A 53 -3.72 -11.83 12.47
N LYS A 54 -3.29 -11.13 13.52
CA LYS A 54 -4.17 -10.79 14.66
C LYS A 54 -4.97 -9.51 14.42
N LYS A 55 -4.79 -8.85 13.28
CA LYS A 55 -5.47 -7.62 12.90
C LYS A 55 -6.40 -7.87 11.70
N GLY A 56 -7.58 -7.26 11.74
CA GLY A 56 -8.61 -7.36 10.71
C GLY A 56 -9.71 -8.37 11.02
N ILE A 57 -10.95 -8.05 10.66
CA ILE A 57 -12.13 -8.91 10.87
C ILE A 57 -12.04 -10.18 10.00
N THR A 58 -11.41 -10.08 8.83
CA THR A 58 -11.23 -11.17 7.86
C THR A 58 -9.99 -12.04 8.13
N GLU A 59 -9.22 -11.74 9.17
CA GLU A 59 -8.01 -12.47 9.59
C GLU A 59 -7.15 -12.94 8.40
N PRO A 60 -6.58 -12.00 7.60
CA PRO A 60 -5.78 -12.38 6.45
C PRO A 60 -4.57 -13.21 6.88
N TRP A 61 -4.10 -14.08 5.99
CA TRP A 61 -2.89 -14.86 6.22
C TRP A 61 -1.64 -14.03 5.91
N ARG A 62 -0.65 -14.11 6.80
CA ARG A 62 0.72 -13.72 6.50
C ARG A 62 1.48 -14.94 6.02
N LEU A 63 1.93 -14.90 4.77
CA LEU A 63 2.68 -15.98 4.12
C LEU A 63 4.13 -15.53 3.94
N THR A 64 5.09 -16.33 4.41
CA THR A 64 6.49 -16.14 4.07
C THR A 64 6.78 -16.90 2.79
N LEU A 65 7.24 -16.19 1.77
CA LEU A 65 7.56 -16.70 0.44
C LEU A 65 9.07 -16.73 0.21
N THR A 66 9.55 -17.68 -0.60
CA THR A 66 10.95 -17.70 -1.04
C THR A 66 11.07 -18.28 -2.46
N ASP A 67 11.96 -17.70 -3.26
CA ASP A 67 12.41 -18.25 -4.55
C ASP A 67 13.82 -18.87 -4.48
N GLY A 68 14.40 -18.92 -3.26
CA GLY A 68 15.76 -19.39 -3.01
C GLY A 68 16.79 -18.26 -2.95
N THR A 69 16.50 -17.09 -3.52
CA THR A 69 17.36 -15.89 -3.50
C THR A 69 16.77 -14.84 -2.57
N VAL A 70 15.49 -14.55 -2.73
CA VAL A 70 14.73 -13.61 -1.92
C VAL A 70 13.78 -14.38 -1.00
N THR A 71 13.65 -13.91 0.25
CA THR A 71 12.62 -14.37 1.18
C THR A 71 11.87 -13.13 1.68
N HIS A 72 10.55 -13.10 1.46
CA HIS A 72 9.73 -11.95 1.85
C HIS A 72 8.32 -12.40 2.25
N ASP A 73 7.67 -11.62 3.09
CA ASP A 73 6.30 -11.89 3.50
C ASP A 73 5.29 -11.30 2.52
N ALA A 74 4.11 -11.89 2.50
CA ALA A 74 2.97 -11.44 1.71
C ALA A 74 1.66 -11.59 2.51
N SER A 75 0.67 -10.75 2.22
CA SER A 75 -0.68 -10.85 2.78
C SER A 75 -1.59 -11.57 1.81
N PHE A 76 -2.30 -12.61 2.27
CA PHE A 76 -3.24 -13.39 1.47
C PHE A 76 -4.65 -13.26 2.02
N GLN A 77 -5.60 -12.91 1.15
CA GLN A 77 -7.05 -12.84 1.44
C GLN A 77 -7.81 -13.60 0.36
N ALA A 78 -8.71 -14.50 0.79
CA ALA A 78 -9.51 -15.33 -0.10
C ALA A 78 -11.02 -15.11 0.06
N ILE A 79 -11.44 -14.07 0.79
CA ILE A 79 -12.85 -13.77 0.95
C ILE A 79 -13.49 -13.44 -0.40
N ASP A 80 -14.65 -14.03 -0.71
CA ASP A 80 -15.44 -13.74 -1.93
C ASP A 80 -16.93 -13.95 -1.61
N GLU A 81 -17.47 -13.07 -0.76
CA GLU A 81 -18.85 -13.14 -0.29
C GLU A 81 -19.77 -12.21 -1.07
N HIS A 82 -20.89 -12.76 -1.53
CA HIS A 82 -21.97 -12.02 -2.19
C HIS A 82 -23.30 -12.38 -1.52
N LYS A 83 -23.96 -11.40 -0.89
CA LYS A 83 -25.23 -11.60 -0.21
C LYS A 83 -26.24 -10.56 -0.64
N PRO A 84 -27.50 -10.95 -0.99
CA PRO A 84 -28.54 -9.96 -1.31
C PRO A 84 -28.78 -8.96 -0.16
N ARG A 85 -28.55 -9.41 1.07
CA ARG A 85 -28.74 -8.63 2.28
C ARG A 85 -27.77 -9.09 3.37
N MET A 86 -27.15 -8.15 4.05
CA MET A 86 -26.29 -8.38 5.20
C MET A 86 -26.67 -7.46 6.36
N GLN A 87 -26.79 -8.02 7.57
CA GLN A 87 -26.95 -7.23 8.79
C GLN A 87 -25.55 -6.84 9.28
N LEU A 88 -25.28 -5.54 9.33
CA LEU A 88 -24.08 -4.96 9.89
C LEU A 88 -24.43 -4.21 11.19
N ALA A 89 -23.44 -3.85 11.99
CA ALA A 89 -23.64 -3.02 13.17
C ALA A 89 -24.21 -1.63 12.81
N SER A 90 -23.87 -1.11 11.62
CA SER A 90 -24.37 0.17 11.08
C SER A 90 -25.77 0.10 10.47
N GLY A 91 -26.36 -1.10 10.33
CA GLY A 91 -27.66 -1.30 9.70
C GLY A 91 -27.66 -2.44 8.68
N ILE A 92 -28.68 -2.43 7.78
CA ILE A 92 -28.80 -3.42 6.73
C ILE A 92 -28.15 -2.89 5.47
N GLU A 93 -27.22 -3.68 4.92
CA GLU A 93 -26.65 -3.45 3.60
C GLU A 93 -27.29 -4.37 2.58
N LEU A 94 -27.82 -3.79 1.49
CA LEU A 94 -28.33 -4.52 0.34
C LEU A 94 -27.21 -4.73 -0.67
N ASN A 95 -27.25 -5.86 -1.39
CA ASN A 95 -26.22 -6.25 -2.35
C ASN A 95 -24.81 -6.18 -1.72
N PHE A 96 -24.68 -6.79 -0.55
CA PHE A 96 -23.40 -6.88 0.15
C PHE A 96 -22.40 -7.68 -0.68
N VAL A 97 -21.21 -7.09 -0.84
CA VAL A 97 -20.06 -7.75 -1.47
C VAL A 97 -18.83 -7.50 -0.61
N ASP A 98 -18.08 -8.57 -0.36
CA ASP A 98 -16.78 -8.56 0.27
C ASP A 98 -15.88 -9.52 -0.53
N SER A 99 -15.02 -8.99 -1.40
CA SER A 99 -14.33 -9.80 -2.41
C SER A 99 -12.86 -9.42 -2.55
N TYR A 100 -11.99 -10.46 -2.48
CA TYR A 100 -10.54 -10.32 -2.73
C TYR A 100 -10.25 -9.76 -4.14
N LYS A 101 -11.15 -9.96 -5.09
CA LYS A 101 -11.03 -9.48 -6.48
C LYS A 101 -10.90 -7.97 -6.55
N TYR A 102 -11.54 -7.27 -5.63
CA TYR A 102 -11.50 -5.82 -5.57
C TYR A 102 -10.15 -5.26 -5.15
N ASN A 103 -9.36 -6.00 -4.34
CA ASN A 103 -7.97 -5.64 -4.06
C ASN A 103 -7.15 -5.60 -5.35
N ILE A 104 -7.30 -6.62 -6.20
CA ILE A 104 -6.58 -6.72 -7.47
C ILE A 104 -7.05 -5.62 -8.44
N ALA A 105 -8.37 -5.43 -8.55
CA ALA A 105 -8.95 -4.38 -9.41
C ALA A 105 -8.51 -2.97 -8.98
N ALA A 106 -8.45 -2.69 -7.68
CA ALA A 106 -7.99 -1.40 -7.15
C ALA A 106 -6.52 -1.13 -7.49
N TYR A 107 -5.65 -2.14 -7.35
CA TYR A 107 -4.26 -2.02 -7.77
C TYR A 107 -4.14 -1.77 -9.29
N GLN A 108 -4.88 -2.52 -10.10
CA GLN A 108 -4.87 -2.36 -11.56
C GLN A 108 -5.37 -0.98 -12.00
N LEU A 109 -6.41 -0.45 -11.34
CA LEU A 109 -6.89 0.90 -11.58
C LEU A 109 -5.88 1.96 -11.12
N ALA A 110 -5.22 1.73 -9.97
CA ALA A 110 -4.16 2.58 -9.47
C ALA A 110 -2.96 2.63 -10.45
N GLU A 111 -2.58 1.50 -11.08
CA GLU A 111 -1.55 1.49 -12.13
C GLU A 111 -1.92 2.41 -13.31
N LEU A 112 -3.17 2.39 -13.80
CA LEU A 112 -3.64 3.26 -14.89
C LEU A 112 -3.55 4.76 -14.51
N LEU A 113 -3.79 5.06 -13.24
CA LEU A 113 -3.80 6.43 -12.72
C LEU A 113 -2.44 6.90 -12.19
N GLY A 114 -1.42 6.02 -12.12
CA GLY A 114 -0.13 6.34 -11.49
C GLY A 114 -0.24 6.53 -9.98
N LEU A 115 -1.15 5.81 -9.35
CA LEU A 115 -1.35 5.73 -7.91
C LEU A 115 -0.81 4.42 -7.32
N ASP A 116 -0.10 3.61 -8.11
CA ASP A 116 0.43 2.31 -7.73
C ASP A 116 1.66 2.39 -6.80
N ASP A 117 2.04 3.59 -6.41
CA ASP A 117 2.91 3.86 -5.27
C ASP A 117 2.14 3.93 -3.93
N LEU A 118 0.82 4.15 -3.97
CA LEU A 118 -0.07 4.21 -2.78
C LEU A 118 -0.79 2.90 -2.51
N VAL A 119 -0.86 2.00 -3.47
CA VAL A 119 -1.55 0.71 -3.34
C VAL A 119 -0.50 -0.39 -3.48
N PRO A 120 -0.41 -1.35 -2.54
CA PRO A 120 0.52 -2.46 -2.70
C PRO A 120 0.19 -3.27 -3.95
N LEU A 121 1.21 -3.86 -4.55
CA LEU A 121 1.02 -4.75 -5.68
C LEU A 121 0.22 -5.98 -5.25
N TYR A 122 -0.91 -6.21 -5.90
CA TYR A 122 -1.76 -7.39 -5.73
C TYR A 122 -1.70 -8.30 -6.95
N VAL A 123 -1.63 -9.61 -6.69
CA VAL A 123 -1.82 -10.65 -7.71
C VAL A 123 -2.90 -11.63 -7.26
N GLU A 124 -3.53 -12.32 -8.22
CA GLU A 124 -4.35 -13.48 -7.90
C GLU A 124 -3.46 -14.70 -7.71
N ARG A 125 -3.68 -15.46 -6.65
CA ARG A 125 -2.94 -16.69 -6.39
C ARG A 125 -3.82 -17.75 -5.71
N LYS A 126 -3.58 -19.02 -6.08
CA LYS A 126 -4.18 -20.17 -5.39
C LYS A 126 -3.23 -20.65 -4.29
N TRP A 127 -3.77 -20.82 -3.08
CA TRP A 127 -3.05 -21.36 -1.95
C TRP A 127 -3.96 -22.20 -1.06
N LYS A 128 -3.51 -23.42 -0.68
CA LYS A 128 -4.27 -24.41 0.12
C LYS A 128 -5.69 -24.71 -0.38
N GLY A 129 -5.91 -24.61 -1.69
CA GLY A 129 -7.21 -24.88 -2.32
C GLY A 129 -8.03 -23.63 -2.60
N ASP A 130 -7.80 -22.53 -1.90
CA ASP A 130 -8.50 -21.26 -2.06
C ASP A 130 -7.80 -20.38 -3.10
N THR A 131 -8.57 -19.64 -3.90
CA THR A 131 -8.09 -18.56 -4.75
C THR A 131 -8.29 -17.24 -4.03
N GLY A 132 -7.28 -16.37 -4.03
CA GLY A 132 -7.35 -15.11 -3.32
C GLY A 132 -6.38 -14.06 -3.87
N SER A 133 -6.43 -12.85 -3.31
CA SER A 133 -5.44 -11.81 -3.54
C SER A 133 -4.23 -12.03 -2.65
N LEU A 134 -3.05 -11.91 -3.24
CA LEU A 134 -1.77 -11.93 -2.54
C LEU A 134 -1.06 -10.61 -2.80
N SER A 135 -0.68 -9.91 -1.74
CA SER A 135 0.04 -8.63 -1.84
C SER A 135 1.37 -8.65 -1.12
N TRP A 136 2.29 -7.81 -1.58
CA TRP A 136 3.57 -7.58 -0.94
C TRP A 136 3.37 -7.06 0.49
N TRP A 137 4.05 -7.66 1.47
CA TRP A 137 3.99 -7.20 2.85
C TRP A 137 4.74 -5.87 3.00
N LEU A 138 4.07 -4.88 3.58
CA LEU A 138 4.58 -3.53 3.66
C LEU A 138 5.36 -3.29 4.97
N PRO A 139 6.42 -2.46 4.95
CA PRO A 139 7.15 -2.04 6.14
C PRO A 139 6.37 -0.96 6.90
N VAL A 140 5.33 -1.38 7.63
CA VAL A 140 4.39 -0.49 8.32
C VAL A 140 4.88 -0.18 9.74
N LYS A 141 4.87 1.09 10.10
CA LYS A 141 5.12 1.59 11.45
C LYS A 141 3.84 1.68 12.26
N MET A 142 2.77 2.24 11.67
CA MET A 142 1.47 2.44 12.30
C MET A 142 0.36 2.54 11.25
N ASP A 143 -0.89 2.51 11.66
CA ASP A 143 -2.03 2.94 10.86
C ASP A 143 -2.48 4.36 11.24
N GLU A 144 -3.40 4.92 10.46
CA GLU A 144 -3.88 6.29 10.64
C GLU A 144 -4.69 6.45 11.94
N VAL A 145 -5.36 5.40 12.43
CA VAL A 145 -6.03 5.43 13.74
C VAL A 145 -5.00 5.60 14.86
N GLU A 146 -3.91 4.85 14.76
CA GLU A 146 -2.85 4.91 15.77
C GLU A 146 -2.12 6.26 15.73
N ARG A 147 -1.85 6.80 14.52
CA ARG A 147 -1.30 8.15 14.35
C ARG A 147 -2.15 9.20 15.05
N HIS A 148 -3.49 9.18 14.84
CA HIS A 148 -4.42 10.08 15.50
C HIS A 148 -4.42 9.91 17.02
N LYS A 149 -4.46 8.68 17.50
CA LYS A 149 -4.43 8.36 18.93
C LYS A 149 -3.16 8.89 19.62
N GLN A 150 -2.02 8.78 18.94
CA GLN A 150 -0.74 9.27 19.42
C GLN A 150 -0.53 10.78 19.15
N LYS A 151 -1.45 11.43 18.43
CA LYS A 151 -1.37 12.85 18.02
C LYS A 151 -0.08 13.17 17.26
N LEU A 152 0.40 12.24 16.46
CA LEU A 152 1.61 12.43 15.66
C LEU A 152 1.33 13.25 14.41
N THR A 153 2.25 14.15 14.08
CA THR A 153 2.22 14.98 12.87
C THR A 153 3.39 14.60 11.99
N ALA A 154 3.17 14.51 10.68
CA ALA A 154 4.24 14.28 9.72
C ALA A 154 5.24 15.43 9.76
N PRO A 155 6.55 15.16 9.61
CA PRO A 155 7.59 16.20 9.57
C PRO A 155 7.39 17.19 8.41
N ASP A 156 6.85 16.72 7.29
CA ASP A 156 6.44 17.53 6.15
C ASP A 156 4.92 17.39 5.96
N PRO A 157 4.14 18.36 6.45
CA PRO A 157 2.68 18.36 6.34
C PRO A 157 2.18 18.43 4.89
N ASP A 158 2.89 19.12 4.00
CA ASP A 158 2.47 19.26 2.61
C ASP A 158 2.65 17.94 1.86
N ALA A 159 3.81 17.29 1.99
CA ALA A 159 4.03 15.96 1.42
C ALA A 159 3.05 14.92 1.98
N TRP A 160 2.67 15.01 3.25
CA TRP A 160 1.63 14.19 3.86
C TRP A 160 0.26 14.44 3.23
N ASN A 161 -0.14 15.71 3.14
CA ASN A 161 -1.43 16.11 2.58
C ASN A 161 -1.55 15.70 1.11
N HIS A 162 -0.49 15.86 0.31
CA HIS A 162 -0.46 15.45 -1.09
C HIS A 162 -0.73 13.94 -1.24
N GLN A 163 -0.15 13.09 -0.39
CA GLN A 163 -0.46 11.66 -0.40
C GLN A 163 -1.93 11.41 -0.02
N MET A 164 -2.43 12.07 1.04
CA MET A 164 -3.82 11.90 1.52
C MET A 164 -4.85 12.38 0.49
N TYR A 165 -4.60 13.47 -0.23
CA TYR A 165 -5.48 13.92 -1.31
C TYR A 165 -5.59 12.88 -2.43
N ARG A 166 -4.48 12.25 -2.80
CA ARG A 166 -4.46 11.16 -3.80
C ARG A 166 -5.25 9.94 -3.30
N VAL A 167 -5.11 9.57 -2.02
CA VAL A 167 -5.91 8.50 -1.39
C VAL A 167 -7.40 8.82 -1.44
N ARG A 168 -7.80 10.05 -1.07
CA ARG A 168 -9.21 10.48 -1.08
C ARG A 168 -9.81 10.42 -2.49
N VAL A 169 -9.08 10.88 -3.49
CA VAL A 169 -9.54 10.76 -4.90
C VAL A 169 -9.74 9.30 -5.28
N LEU A 170 -8.81 8.40 -4.92
CA LEU A 170 -8.94 6.97 -5.19
C LEU A 170 -10.15 6.37 -4.47
N ASP A 171 -10.34 6.66 -3.17
CA ASP A 171 -11.46 6.14 -2.37
C ASP A 171 -12.83 6.57 -2.94
N GLN A 172 -12.94 7.82 -3.42
CA GLN A 172 -14.15 8.27 -4.12
C GLN A 172 -14.35 7.55 -5.46
N LEU A 173 -13.28 7.35 -6.22
CA LEU A 173 -13.33 6.70 -7.53
C LEU A 173 -13.76 5.22 -7.42
N VAL A 174 -13.17 4.47 -6.48
CA VAL A 174 -13.51 3.06 -6.27
C VAL A 174 -14.79 2.88 -5.45
N TYR A 175 -15.34 3.93 -4.84
CA TYR A 175 -16.47 3.89 -3.91
C TYR A 175 -16.25 2.82 -2.85
N ASP A 176 -15.24 3.03 -2.01
CA ASP A 176 -15.03 2.14 -0.88
C ASP A 176 -16.12 2.36 0.18
N ASN A 177 -16.84 1.29 0.51
CA ASN A 177 -17.93 1.35 1.47
C ASN A 177 -17.45 1.22 2.93
N ASP A 178 -16.20 0.84 3.12
CA ASP A 178 -15.54 0.74 4.42
C ASP A 178 -14.20 1.50 4.44
N PRO A 179 -14.21 2.85 4.36
CA PRO A 179 -13.01 3.66 4.39
C PRO A 179 -12.46 3.74 5.82
N ASN A 180 -12.14 2.59 6.38
CA ASN A 180 -11.59 2.49 7.71
C ASN A 180 -10.16 3.08 7.72
N LEU A 181 -9.89 3.98 8.66
CA LEU A 181 -8.56 4.58 8.83
C LEU A 181 -7.48 3.56 9.21
N THR A 182 -7.85 2.36 9.69
CA THR A 182 -6.90 1.25 9.87
C THR A 182 -6.36 0.71 8.54
N ASN A 183 -7.04 1.01 7.41
CA ASN A 183 -6.65 0.65 6.05
C ASN A 183 -5.74 1.69 5.39
N VAL A 184 -5.40 2.77 6.09
CA VAL A 184 -4.37 3.75 5.72
C VAL A 184 -3.13 3.45 6.55
N LEU A 185 -2.14 2.82 5.94
CA LEU A 185 -0.91 2.38 6.59
C LEU A 185 0.21 3.39 6.37
N ILE A 186 1.04 3.58 7.40
CA ILE A 186 2.10 4.58 7.43
C ILE A 186 3.43 3.87 7.69
N GLY A 187 4.39 4.07 6.80
CA GLY A 187 5.76 3.56 6.93
C GLY A 187 6.70 4.50 7.70
N GLU A 188 7.94 4.07 7.86
CA GLU A 188 8.96 4.82 8.62
C GLU A 188 9.21 6.23 8.04
N ASN A 189 9.19 6.38 6.72
CA ASN A 189 9.42 7.67 6.03
C ASN A 189 8.10 8.43 5.77
N TRP A 190 7.05 8.20 6.56
CA TRP A 190 5.74 8.79 6.38
C TRP A 190 5.10 8.50 5.00
N LYS A 191 5.58 7.45 4.35
CA LYS A 191 4.94 6.90 3.14
C LYS A 191 3.58 6.33 3.50
N ILE A 192 2.57 6.66 2.72
CA ILE A 192 1.21 6.15 2.89
C ILE A 192 0.97 4.99 1.93
N TRP A 193 0.29 3.95 2.43
CA TRP A 193 -0.32 2.92 1.61
C TRP A 193 -1.80 2.80 1.97
N ARG A 194 -2.63 2.68 0.94
CA ARG A 194 -4.05 2.36 1.06
C ARG A 194 -4.24 0.88 0.74
N VAL A 195 -4.81 0.14 1.67
CA VAL A 195 -4.98 -1.32 1.59
C VAL A 195 -6.43 -1.71 1.85
N ASP A 196 -6.78 -2.97 1.57
CA ASP A 196 -8.07 -3.58 1.86
C ASP A 196 -9.25 -2.89 1.14
N PHE A 197 -9.38 -3.21 -0.14
CA PHE A 197 -10.46 -2.73 -1.00
C PHE A 197 -11.60 -3.74 -1.16
N THR A 198 -11.67 -4.79 -0.32
CA THR A 198 -12.64 -5.89 -0.48
C THR A 198 -14.10 -5.42 -0.48
N ARG A 199 -14.36 -4.24 0.07
CA ARG A 199 -15.69 -3.60 0.15
C ARG A 199 -15.88 -2.46 -0.86
N ALA A 200 -14.96 -2.27 -1.82
CA ALA A 200 -15.01 -1.23 -2.84
C ALA A 200 -15.94 -1.59 -4.03
N PHE A 201 -15.87 -0.79 -5.09
CA PHE A 201 -16.53 -0.98 -6.39
C PHE A 201 -18.07 -1.09 -6.33
N ARG A 202 -18.71 -0.37 -5.44
CA ARG A 202 -20.17 -0.31 -5.37
C ARG A 202 -20.77 0.26 -6.66
N LEU A 203 -21.98 -0.16 -6.99
CA LEU A 203 -22.70 0.26 -8.20
C LEU A 203 -23.23 1.70 -8.14
N SER A 204 -23.08 2.39 -7.01
CA SER A 204 -23.43 3.81 -6.88
C SER A 204 -22.65 4.62 -7.92
N LYS A 205 -23.37 5.49 -8.61
CA LYS A 205 -22.81 6.44 -9.57
C LYS A 205 -22.48 7.80 -8.94
N ASP A 206 -22.89 8.01 -7.70
CA ASP A 206 -22.58 9.22 -6.94
C ASP A 206 -21.22 9.07 -6.24
N LEU A 207 -20.58 10.19 -5.96
CA LEU A 207 -19.45 10.20 -5.05
C LEU A 207 -19.96 9.94 -3.64
N ARG A 208 -19.19 9.23 -2.85
CA ARG A 208 -19.58 8.90 -1.48
C ARG A 208 -19.54 10.13 -0.58
N ASP A 209 -18.45 10.87 -0.61
CA ASP A 209 -18.29 12.16 0.04
C ASP A 209 -17.52 13.13 -0.87
N PRO A 210 -18.23 13.93 -1.68
CA PRO A 210 -17.59 14.87 -2.59
C PRO A 210 -16.70 15.90 -1.88
N LYS A 211 -16.93 16.17 -0.60
CA LYS A 211 -16.17 17.16 0.19
C LYS A 211 -14.74 16.70 0.46
N ASP A 212 -14.47 15.40 0.35
CA ASP A 212 -13.12 14.86 0.49
C ASP A 212 -12.21 15.25 -0.69
N VAL A 213 -12.80 15.63 -1.84
CA VAL A 213 -12.06 16.01 -3.06
C VAL A 213 -11.91 17.54 -3.11
N GLU A 214 -10.97 18.06 -2.33
CA GLU A 214 -10.69 19.51 -2.28
C GLU A 214 -9.46 19.90 -3.10
N HIS A 215 -8.49 18.99 -3.18
CA HIS A 215 -7.22 19.18 -3.88
C HIS A 215 -6.89 17.95 -4.71
N CYS A 216 -6.11 18.14 -5.77
CA CYS A 216 -5.69 17.05 -6.64
C CYS A 216 -4.27 17.27 -7.16
N ASP A 217 -3.52 16.17 -7.27
CA ASP A 217 -2.30 16.15 -8.08
C ASP A 217 -2.62 16.46 -9.54
N ARG A 218 -1.85 17.37 -10.16
CA ARG A 218 -2.07 17.82 -11.53
C ARG A 218 -2.01 16.67 -12.54
N GLN A 219 -1.03 15.77 -12.38
CA GLN A 219 -0.89 14.61 -13.26
C GLN A 219 -2.03 13.62 -13.09
N LEU A 220 -2.51 13.44 -11.84
CA LEU A 220 -3.66 12.60 -11.57
C LEU A 220 -4.93 13.14 -12.25
N LEU A 221 -5.18 14.45 -12.21
CA LEU A 221 -6.31 15.04 -12.93
C LEU A 221 -6.25 14.77 -14.43
N GLU A 222 -5.08 14.92 -15.06
CA GLU A 222 -4.91 14.63 -16.49
C GLU A 222 -5.12 13.13 -16.78
N LYS A 223 -4.62 12.24 -15.93
CA LYS A 223 -4.88 10.80 -16.08
C LYS A 223 -6.36 10.44 -15.87
N LEU A 224 -7.06 11.10 -14.94
CA LEU A 224 -8.50 10.92 -14.78
C LEU A 224 -9.26 11.35 -16.03
N LYS A 225 -8.91 12.48 -16.64
CA LYS A 225 -9.51 12.96 -17.90
C LYS A 225 -9.27 11.99 -19.07
N ALA A 226 -8.07 11.42 -19.14
CA ALA A 226 -7.66 10.50 -20.21
C ALA A 226 -8.13 9.06 -20.01
N LEU A 227 -8.57 8.68 -18.81
CA LEU A 227 -8.93 7.30 -18.48
C LEU A 227 -10.06 6.79 -19.39
N ASP A 228 -9.82 5.69 -20.10
CA ASP A 228 -10.77 5.08 -21.01
C ASP A 228 -11.48 3.87 -20.39
N GLY A 229 -12.81 3.77 -20.58
CA GLY A 229 -13.61 2.69 -19.99
C GLY A 229 -13.29 1.31 -20.56
N ASN A 230 -12.87 1.21 -21.85
CA ASN A 230 -12.47 -0.06 -22.43
C ASN A 230 -11.10 -0.50 -21.86
N GLU A 231 -10.20 0.45 -21.63
CA GLU A 231 -8.91 0.17 -20.99
C GLU A 231 -9.12 -0.34 -19.56
N VAL A 232 -9.97 0.33 -18.77
CA VAL A 232 -10.35 -0.14 -17.42
C VAL A 232 -10.96 -1.55 -17.49
N ALA A 233 -11.93 -1.79 -18.41
CA ALA A 233 -12.57 -3.09 -18.55
C ALA A 233 -11.58 -4.19 -18.96
N ALA A 234 -10.64 -3.88 -19.84
CA ALA A 234 -9.61 -4.83 -20.28
C ALA A 234 -8.63 -5.15 -19.14
N LYS A 235 -8.16 -4.11 -18.42
CA LYS A 235 -7.20 -4.24 -17.32
C LYS A 235 -7.78 -5.02 -16.14
N THR A 236 -9.06 -4.76 -15.79
CA THR A 236 -9.74 -5.37 -14.63
C THR A 236 -10.59 -6.60 -15.01
N LYS A 237 -10.35 -7.16 -16.19
CA LYS A 237 -11.09 -8.33 -16.69
C LYS A 237 -11.01 -9.51 -15.71
N GLY A 238 -12.17 -10.05 -15.33
CA GLY A 238 -12.27 -11.16 -14.37
C GLY A 238 -12.42 -10.70 -12.91
N TYR A 239 -12.14 -9.42 -12.61
CA TYR A 239 -12.25 -8.85 -11.27
C TYR A 239 -13.42 -7.88 -11.13
N LEU A 240 -13.73 -7.10 -12.17
CA LEU A 240 -14.88 -6.22 -12.20
C LEU A 240 -15.90 -6.65 -13.27
N THR A 241 -17.17 -6.46 -12.96
CA THR A 241 -18.28 -6.56 -13.90
C THR A 241 -18.38 -5.31 -14.79
N LYS A 242 -19.13 -5.41 -15.89
CA LYS A 242 -19.37 -4.25 -16.77
C LYS A 242 -20.09 -3.10 -16.05
N ASP A 243 -20.99 -3.41 -15.12
CA ASP A 243 -21.73 -2.40 -14.39
C ASP A 243 -20.86 -1.69 -13.35
N GLU A 244 -19.92 -2.39 -12.69
CA GLU A 244 -18.92 -1.80 -11.81
C GLU A 244 -17.98 -0.88 -12.57
N VAL A 245 -17.47 -1.31 -13.73
CA VAL A 245 -16.65 -0.43 -14.61
C VAL A 245 -17.44 0.81 -15.01
N LYS A 246 -18.72 0.67 -15.42
CA LYS A 246 -19.59 1.81 -15.76
C LYS A 246 -19.76 2.76 -14.56
N ALA A 247 -19.92 2.22 -13.36
CA ALA A 247 -20.03 3.03 -12.15
C ALA A 247 -18.72 3.80 -11.84
N VAL A 248 -17.55 3.14 -11.96
CA VAL A 248 -16.24 3.78 -11.85
C VAL A 248 -16.10 4.93 -12.85
N MET A 249 -16.43 4.72 -14.12
CA MET A 249 -16.32 5.76 -15.14
C MET A 249 -17.27 6.93 -14.88
N THR A 250 -18.47 6.67 -14.39
CA THR A 250 -19.41 7.74 -14.00
C THR A 250 -18.88 8.56 -12.83
N ARG A 251 -18.27 7.92 -11.83
CA ARG A 251 -17.64 8.62 -10.71
C ARG A 251 -16.41 9.40 -11.15
N ARG A 252 -15.59 8.84 -12.07
CA ARG A 252 -14.49 9.55 -12.70
C ARG A 252 -14.95 10.88 -13.33
N ASP A 253 -16.05 10.85 -14.10
CA ASP A 253 -16.60 12.06 -14.71
C ASP A 253 -17.04 13.08 -13.66
N LYS A 254 -17.65 12.63 -12.56
CA LYS A 254 -18.03 13.50 -11.45
C LYS A 254 -16.85 14.10 -10.69
N ILE A 255 -15.79 13.33 -10.47
CA ILE A 255 -14.54 13.84 -9.85
C ILE A 255 -13.92 14.92 -10.74
N VAL A 256 -13.82 14.67 -12.05
CA VAL A 256 -13.28 15.65 -13.01
C VAL A 256 -14.12 16.91 -13.02
N ALA A 257 -15.44 16.80 -13.10
CA ALA A 257 -16.35 17.94 -13.09
C ALA A 257 -16.23 18.75 -11.79
N LEU A 258 -16.19 18.09 -10.63
CA LEU A 258 -16.02 18.72 -9.32
C LEU A 258 -14.70 19.49 -9.23
N LEU A 259 -13.59 18.89 -9.68
CA LEU A 259 -12.29 19.56 -9.67
C LEU A 259 -12.26 20.75 -10.62
N GLN A 260 -12.88 20.67 -11.79
CA GLN A 260 -13.01 21.78 -12.74
C GLN A 260 -13.85 22.93 -12.14
N GLU A 261 -14.94 22.62 -11.43
CA GLU A 261 -15.74 23.62 -10.72
C GLU A 261 -14.93 24.30 -9.60
N LEU A 262 -14.19 23.53 -8.81
CA LEU A 262 -13.29 24.07 -7.77
C LEU A 262 -12.22 24.99 -8.36
N ILE A 263 -11.60 24.59 -9.47
CA ILE A 263 -10.59 25.40 -10.18
C ILE A 263 -11.21 26.71 -10.67
N ALA A 264 -12.38 26.66 -11.28
CA ALA A 264 -13.08 27.85 -11.76
C ALA A 264 -13.45 28.82 -10.61
N LYS A 265 -13.76 28.29 -9.43
CA LYS A 265 -14.18 29.06 -8.26
C LYS A 265 -13.01 29.62 -7.44
N LYS A 266 -11.95 28.84 -7.24
CA LYS A 266 -10.86 29.16 -6.31
C LYS A 266 -9.56 29.54 -7.04
N GLY A 267 -9.43 29.22 -8.31
CA GLY A 267 -8.17 29.27 -9.06
C GLY A 267 -7.41 27.95 -9.06
N GLU A 268 -6.62 27.74 -10.11
CA GLU A 268 -5.91 26.46 -10.32
C GLU A 268 -4.87 26.20 -9.23
N SER A 269 -4.11 27.22 -8.81
CA SER A 269 -3.07 27.11 -7.77
C SER A 269 -3.59 26.74 -6.39
N GLU A 270 -4.87 26.98 -6.11
CA GLU A 270 -5.49 26.62 -4.84
C GLU A 270 -6.02 25.17 -4.83
N VAL A 271 -6.16 24.55 -6.00
CA VAL A 271 -6.77 23.21 -6.12
C VAL A 271 -5.75 22.18 -6.58
N LEU A 272 -4.81 22.57 -7.45
CA LEU A 272 -3.83 21.64 -8.03
C LEU A 272 -2.41 21.91 -7.50
N TYR A 273 -1.71 20.83 -7.17
CA TYR A 273 -0.31 20.84 -6.75
C TYR A 273 0.55 19.98 -7.68
#